data_750eec7859586dc69fd6f693084f89de
#
_entry.id   750eec7859586dc69fd6f693084f89de
#
_cell.length_a   1.000
_cell.length_b   1.000
_cell.length_c   1.000
_cell.angle_alpha   90.00
_cell.angle_beta   90.00
_cell.angle_gamma   90.00
#
_symmetry.space_group_name_H-M   'P 1'
#
loop_
_entity.id
_entity.type
_entity.pdbx_description
1 polymer ?
#
loop_
_entity_poly.entity_id
_entity_poly.type
_entity_poly.pdbx_seq_one_letter_code
_entity_poly.pdbx_strand_id
1 'polypeptide(L)'
;MIKRQKVYYNENRIVDGFASATGIRDIMKRKQYADLRKVVPNSTYQILGQQVKKGKVILSLSKYEKEIIYTLRKMTVAQIADLPDVSEGLENTIKSAASNCNNLTDLITAIKSKRYTQTRIQRILVCALLGINKKMMDMSKKTIPYVRVLGFNPKGRMLISEIVNRNPKVNMVTSVKKFVDQNKNKQLAEILDIDIFATDVYTLGYEYESKANLDFTNNMIITN
;
A
#
# COMPACT_ATOMS: atom_id res chain seq x y z
N MET A 1 19.02 -8.80 6.97
CA MET A 1 17.66 -9.31 6.71
C MET A 1 17.09 -9.90 8.00
N ILE A 2 15.92 -9.47 8.45
CA ILE A 2 15.27 -10.04 9.65
C ILE A 2 14.51 -11.29 9.21
N LYS A 3 14.89 -12.46 9.75
CA LYS A 3 14.23 -13.73 9.46
C LYS A 3 12.87 -13.78 10.16
N ARG A 4 11.81 -14.14 9.41
CA ARG A 4 10.48 -14.38 9.99
C ARG A 4 10.52 -15.57 10.95
N GLN A 5 9.89 -15.43 12.11
CA GLN A 5 9.83 -16.48 13.13
C GLN A 5 8.37 -16.94 13.33
N LYS A 6 8.20 -18.23 13.60
CA LYS A 6 6.99 -18.90 14.12
C LYS A 6 5.71 -18.89 13.26
N VAL A 7 5.45 -17.89 12.41
CA VAL A 7 4.18 -17.76 11.68
C VAL A 7 4.43 -17.60 10.18
N TYR A 8 3.77 -18.41 9.35
CA TYR A 8 3.84 -18.32 7.88
C TYR A 8 3.06 -17.11 7.35
N TYR A 9 3.35 -16.72 6.09
CA TYR A 9 2.82 -15.48 5.47
C TYR A 9 1.29 -15.40 5.47
N ASN A 10 0.60 -16.49 5.18
CA ASN A 10 -0.87 -16.57 5.11
C ASN A 10 -1.51 -17.28 6.31
N GLU A 11 -0.78 -17.43 7.42
CA GLU A 11 -1.30 -18.05 8.63
C GLU A 11 -2.35 -17.13 9.28
N ASN A 12 -3.59 -17.62 9.40
CA ASN A 12 -4.68 -16.90 10.05
C ASN A 12 -4.79 -17.24 11.55
N ARG A 13 -3.95 -18.14 12.05
CA ARG A 13 -3.95 -18.58 13.44
C ARG A 13 -2.92 -17.81 14.25
N ILE A 14 -3.20 -17.68 15.54
CA ILE A 14 -2.23 -17.25 16.53
C ILE A 14 -1.39 -18.47 16.90
N VAL A 15 -0.07 -18.36 16.74
CA VAL A 15 0.89 -19.41 17.10
C VAL A 15 1.87 -18.80 18.12
N ASP A 16 1.93 -19.33 19.31
CA ASP A 16 2.83 -18.88 20.41
C ASP A 16 2.82 -17.35 20.64
N GLY A 17 1.66 -16.70 20.60
CA GLY A 17 1.53 -15.25 20.78
C GLY A 17 1.93 -14.42 19.55
N PHE A 18 2.16 -15.06 18.39
CA PHE A 18 2.46 -14.38 17.11
C PHE A 18 1.30 -14.53 16.14
N ALA A 19 1.04 -13.47 15.38
CA ALA A 19 0.11 -13.50 14.26
C ALA A 19 0.74 -12.87 13.02
N SER A 20 0.35 -13.36 11.84
CA SER A 20 0.71 -12.71 10.57
C SER A 20 -0.07 -11.40 10.40
N ALA A 21 0.37 -10.50 9.52
CA ALA A 21 -0.40 -9.31 9.17
C ALA A 21 -1.81 -9.66 8.63
N THR A 22 -1.94 -10.80 7.94
CA THR A 22 -3.24 -11.32 7.49
C THR A 22 -4.10 -11.77 8.67
N GLY A 23 -3.51 -12.50 9.63
CA GLY A 23 -4.18 -12.90 10.86
C GLY A 23 -4.63 -11.70 11.70
N ILE A 24 -3.78 -10.67 11.84
CA ILE A 24 -4.15 -9.43 12.56
C ILE A 24 -5.35 -8.75 11.88
N ARG A 25 -5.36 -8.62 10.54
CA ARG A 25 -6.51 -8.06 9.83
C ARG A 25 -7.79 -8.88 10.00
N ASP A 26 -7.67 -10.21 10.04
CA ASP A 26 -8.80 -11.10 10.28
C ASP A 26 -9.37 -10.96 11.69
N ILE A 27 -8.52 -10.93 12.72
CA ILE A 27 -8.90 -10.63 14.11
C ILE A 27 -9.65 -9.29 14.19
N MET A 28 -9.14 -8.26 13.51
CA MET A 28 -9.78 -6.94 13.49
C MET A 28 -11.13 -6.95 12.76
N LYS A 29 -11.25 -7.67 11.63
CA LYS A 29 -12.54 -7.85 10.92
C LYS A 29 -13.59 -8.51 11.81
N ARG A 30 -13.19 -9.50 12.60
CA ARG A 30 -14.07 -10.20 13.56
C ARG A 30 -14.29 -9.41 14.83
N LYS A 31 -13.67 -8.23 15.01
CA LYS A 31 -13.73 -7.40 16.21
C LYS A 31 -13.25 -8.11 17.50
N GLN A 32 -12.35 -9.08 17.35
CA GLN A 32 -11.77 -9.87 18.46
C GLN A 32 -10.61 -9.11 19.12
N TYR A 33 -10.88 -7.96 19.72
CA TYR A 33 -9.84 -7.06 20.25
C TYR A 33 -9.06 -7.66 21.42
N ALA A 34 -9.63 -8.60 22.18
CA ALA A 34 -8.92 -9.32 23.24
C ALA A 34 -7.76 -10.16 22.67
N ASP A 35 -7.95 -10.78 21.51
CA ASP A 35 -6.90 -11.56 20.84
C ASP A 35 -5.89 -10.65 20.15
N LEU A 36 -6.32 -9.50 19.61
CA LEU A 36 -5.42 -8.49 19.08
C LEU A 36 -4.38 -8.04 20.11
N ARG A 37 -4.82 -7.80 21.37
CA ARG A 37 -3.94 -7.39 22.47
C ARG A 37 -2.84 -8.40 22.81
N LYS A 38 -3.07 -9.69 22.54
CA LYS A 38 -2.10 -10.77 22.79
C LYS A 38 -0.98 -10.84 21.75
N VAL A 39 -1.23 -10.31 20.53
CA VAL A 39 -0.34 -10.51 19.35
C VAL A 39 0.33 -9.23 18.84
N VAL A 40 0.02 -8.09 19.43
CA VAL A 40 0.68 -6.81 19.10
C VAL A 40 1.19 -6.10 20.36
N PRO A 41 2.25 -5.28 20.27
CA PRO A 41 2.68 -4.44 21.39
C PRO A 41 1.56 -3.53 21.90
N ASN A 42 1.59 -3.21 23.19
CA ASN A 42 0.54 -2.39 23.80
C ASN A 42 0.39 -1.00 23.12
N SER A 43 1.50 -0.37 22.72
CA SER A 43 1.49 0.88 21.96
C SER A 43 0.76 0.73 20.61
N THR A 44 1.02 -0.36 19.88
CA THR A 44 0.34 -0.68 18.62
C THR A 44 -1.15 -0.91 18.86
N TYR A 45 -1.51 -1.64 19.92
CA TYR A 45 -2.92 -1.87 20.28
C TYR A 45 -3.66 -0.56 20.54
N GLN A 46 -3.05 0.36 21.29
CA GLN A 46 -3.63 1.67 21.60
C GLN A 46 -3.81 2.52 20.33
N ILE A 47 -2.79 2.56 19.47
CA ILE A 47 -2.84 3.30 18.18
C ILE A 47 -3.93 2.73 17.28
N LEU A 48 -3.98 1.40 17.11
CA LEU A 48 -5.02 0.75 16.32
C LEU A 48 -6.42 1.07 16.84
N GLY A 49 -6.62 1.02 18.17
CA GLY A 49 -7.90 1.39 18.78
C GLY A 49 -8.31 2.84 18.49
N GLN A 50 -7.36 3.78 18.52
CA GLN A 50 -7.61 5.16 18.13
C GLN A 50 -7.96 5.30 16.64
N GLN A 51 -7.25 4.57 15.76
CA GLN A 51 -7.51 4.62 14.31
C GLN A 51 -8.85 3.98 13.95
N VAL A 52 -9.26 2.90 14.65
CA VAL A 52 -10.60 2.32 14.51
C VAL A 52 -11.68 3.33 14.87
N LYS A 53 -11.55 4.02 16.02
CA LYS A 53 -12.50 5.06 16.43
C LYS A 53 -12.60 6.23 15.46
N LYS A 54 -11.50 6.54 14.76
CA LYS A 54 -11.44 7.58 13.72
C LYS A 54 -11.91 7.09 12.35
N GLY A 55 -12.30 5.83 12.20
CA GLY A 55 -12.69 5.24 10.90
C GLY A 55 -11.58 5.15 9.87
N LYS A 56 -10.30 5.17 10.31
CA LYS A 56 -9.12 5.22 9.41
C LYS A 56 -8.47 3.86 9.16
N VAL A 57 -9.11 2.77 9.56
CA VAL A 57 -8.56 1.42 9.41
C VAL A 57 -9.15 0.73 8.19
N ILE A 58 -8.30 0.43 7.21
CA ILE A 58 -8.66 -0.29 5.99
C ILE A 58 -8.22 -1.75 6.12
N LEU A 59 -9.17 -2.66 6.16
CA LEU A 59 -8.92 -4.10 6.36
C LEU A 59 -9.06 -4.92 5.09
N SER A 60 -9.59 -4.35 4.00
CA SER A 60 -9.87 -5.07 2.77
C SER A 60 -9.81 -4.15 1.56
N LEU A 61 -9.35 -4.69 0.43
CA LEU A 61 -9.40 -4.02 -0.87
C LEU A 61 -10.84 -3.73 -1.34
N SER A 62 -11.84 -4.42 -0.79
CA SER A 62 -13.25 -4.18 -1.08
C SER A 62 -13.73 -2.75 -0.74
N LYS A 63 -13.00 -2.02 0.08
CA LYS A 63 -13.29 -0.60 0.33
C LYS A 63 -13.15 0.28 -0.93
N TYR A 64 -12.40 -0.19 -1.93
CA TYR A 64 -12.16 0.49 -3.22
C TYR A 64 -12.84 -0.23 -4.39
N GLU A 65 -13.85 -1.02 -4.12
CA GLU A 65 -14.53 -1.88 -5.11
C GLU A 65 -15.07 -1.07 -6.30
N LYS A 66 -15.75 0.02 -6.03
CA LYS A 66 -16.37 0.88 -7.06
C LYS A 66 -15.31 1.59 -7.90
N GLU A 67 -14.26 2.10 -7.25
CA GLU A 67 -13.15 2.79 -7.91
C GLU A 67 -12.38 1.83 -8.81
N ILE A 68 -12.13 0.61 -8.35
CA ILE A 68 -11.46 -0.44 -9.15
C ILE A 68 -12.31 -0.81 -10.36
N ILE A 69 -13.60 -1.12 -10.17
CA ILE A 69 -14.49 -1.52 -11.26
C ILE A 69 -14.65 -0.36 -12.25
N TYR A 70 -14.84 0.86 -11.78
CA TYR A 70 -14.91 2.06 -12.62
C TYR A 70 -13.63 2.19 -13.48
N THR A 71 -12.47 2.10 -12.85
CA THR A 71 -11.18 2.23 -13.54
C THR A 71 -11.02 1.17 -14.64
N LEU A 72 -11.28 -0.09 -14.33
CA LEU A 72 -11.18 -1.17 -15.31
C LEU A 72 -12.19 -1.04 -16.46
N ARG A 73 -13.41 -0.58 -16.17
CA ARG A 73 -14.41 -0.31 -17.21
C ARG A 73 -13.99 0.82 -18.14
N LYS A 74 -13.36 1.86 -17.61
CA LYS A 74 -12.82 2.99 -18.37
C LYS A 74 -11.61 2.61 -19.22
N MET A 75 -10.72 1.75 -18.72
CA MET A 75 -9.51 1.33 -19.44
C MET A 75 -9.83 0.55 -20.72
N THR A 76 -9.04 0.79 -21.77
CA THR A 76 -9.01 -0.05 -22.96
C THR A 76 -8.31 -1.39 -22.67
N VAL A 77 -8.51 -2.40 -23.53
CA VAL A 77 -7.78 -3.68 -23.43
C VAL A 77 -6.26 -3.47 -23.49
N ALA A 78 -5.79 -2.57 -24.36
CA ALA A 78 -4.38 -2.23 -24.48
C ALA A 78 -3.81 -1.61 -23.19
N GLN A 79 -4.56 -0.74 -22.53
CA GLN A 79 -4.15 -0.17 -21.24
C GLN A 79 -4.11 -1.22 -20.12
N ILE A 80 -5.04 -2.18 -20.13
CA ILE A 80 -5.01 -3.30 -19.17
C ILE A 80 -3.81 -4.21 -19.47
N ALA A 81 -3.50 -4.47 -20.75
CA ALA A 81 -2.32 -5.25 -21.13
C ALA A 81 -1.00 -4.61 -20.70
N ASP A 82 -0.95 -3.27 -20.56
CA ASP A 82 0.23 -2.53 -20.08
C ASP A 82 0.37 -2.50 -18.54
N LEU A 83 -0.59 -3.04 -17.80
CA LEU A 83 -0.46 -3.18 -16.35
C LEU A 83 0.63 -4.20 -15.97
N PRO A 84 1.37 -3.97 -14.88
CA PRO A 84 2.31 -4.94 -14.35
C PRO A 84 1.63 -6.29 -14.07
N ASP A 85 2.36 -7.39 -14.26
CA ASP A 85 1.89 -8.76 -14.06
C ASP A 85 0.77 -9.24 -15.02
N VAL A 86 0.32 -8.42 -15.96
CA VAL A 86 -0.62 -8.83 -17.01
C VAL A 86 0.15 -9.43 -18.19
N SER A 87 -0.24 -10.62 -18.61
CA SER A 87 0.35 -11.35 -19.72
C SER A 87 -0.65 -12.32 -20.37
N GLU A 88 -0.44 -12.63 -21.63
CA GLU A 88 -1.03 -13.77 -22.34
C GLU A 88 -2.57 -13.82 -22.33
N GLY A 89 -3.22 -12.76 -22.77
CA GLY A 89 -4.67 -12.72 -22.91
C GLY A 89 -5.44 -12.44 -21.60
N LEU A 90 -4.72 -12.27 -20.47
CA LEU A 90 -5.35 -11.93 -19.19
C LEU A 90 -6.09 -10.59 -19.24
N GLU A 91 -5.64 -9.65 -20.07
CA GLU A 91 -6.26 -8.36 -20.33
C GLU A 91 -7.71 -8.49 -20.81
N ASN A 92 -7.97 -9.45 -21.68
CA ASN A 92 -9.32 -9.70 -22.18
C ASN A 92 -10.23 -10.28 -21.09
N THR A 93 -9.67 -11.20 -20.27
CA THR A 93 -10.40 -11.78 -19.14
C THR A 93 -10.75 -10.70 -18.10
N ILE A 94 -9.78 -9.81 -17.77
CA ILE A 94 -10.02 -8.69 -16.86
C ILE A 94 -11.09 -7.75 -17.41
N LYS A 95 -11.01 -7.39 -18.69
CA LYS A 95 -11.98 -6.48 -19.33
C LYS A 95 -13.38 -7.07 -19.35
N SER A 96 -13.52 -8.35 -19.72
CA SER A 96 -14.79 -9.08 -19.69
C SER A 96 -15.36 -9.16 -18.27
N ALA A 97 -14.54 -9.54 -17.29
CA ALA A 97 -14.97 -9.61 -15.90
C ALA A 97 -15.43 -8.25 -15.36
N ALA A 98 -14.69 -7.16 -15.66
CA ALA A 98 -15.07 -5.81 -15.25
C ALA A 98 -16.40 -5.34 -15.85
N SER A 99 -16.75 -5.81 -17.06
CA SER A 99 -18.03 -5.48 -17.70
C SER A 99 -19.21 -6.24 -17.07
N ASN A 100 -18.98 -7.46 -16.60
CA ASN A 100 -20.04 -8.36 -16.15
C ASN A 100 -20.21 -8.43 -14.62
N CYS A 101 -19.17 -8.07 -13.84
CA CYS A 101 -19.21 -8.11 -12.39
C CYS A 101 -19.49 -6.71 -11.80
N ASN A 102 -20.20 -6.68 -10.69
CA ASN A 102 -20.54 -5.45 -9.95
C ASN A 102 -19.92 -5.39 -8.55
N ASN A 103 -19.19 -6.41 -8.14
CA ASN A 103 -18.44 -6.46 -6.88
C ASN A 103 -17.07 -7.09 -7.07
N LEU A 104 -16.16 -6.80 -6.12
CA LEU A 104 -14.76 -7.20 -6.18
C LEU A 104 -14.57 -8.72 -6.04
N THR A 105 -15.40 -9.39 -5.27
CA THR A 105 -15.31 -10.83 -5.05
C THR A 105 -15.58 -11.60 -6.32
N ASP A 106 -16.66 -11.27 -7.01
CA ASP A 106 -17.03 -11.89 -8.30
C ASP A 106 -16.00 -11.55 -9.37
N LEU A 107 -15.53 -10.29 -9.42
CA LEU A 107 -14.46 -9.86 -10.31
C LEU A 107 -13.21 -10.72 -10.16
N ILE A 108 -12.71 -10.87 -8.93
CA ILE A 108 -11.52 -11.69 -8.64
C ILE A 108 -11.78 -13.16 -8.99
N THR A 109 -12.95 -13.69 -8.67
CA THR A 109 -13.33 -15.07 -8.96
C THR A 109 -13.37 -15.35 -10.46
N ALA A 110 -13.92 -14.43 -11.25
CA ALA A 110 -13.99 -14.54 -12.70
C ALA A 110 -12.61 -14.50 -13.39
N ILE A 111 -11.63 -13.78 -12.79
CA ILE A 111 -10.27 -13.68 -13.34
C ILE A 111 -9.37 -14.84 -12.84
N LYS A 112 -9.67 -15.38 -11.63
CA LYS A 112 -8.82 -16.38 -10.96
C LYS A 112 -8.75 -17.68 -11.75
N SER A 113 -7.52 -18.23 -11.85
CA SER A 113 -7.26 -19.53 -12.45
C SER A 113 -6.06 -20.19 -11.73
N LYS A 114 -5.73 -21.45 -12.11
CA LYS A 114 -4.51 -22.12 -11.61
C LYS A 114 -3.24 -21.29 -11.89
N ARG A 115 -3.21 -20.55 -13.00
CA ARG A 115 -2.08 -19.71 -13.42
C ARG A 115 -2.05 -18.35 -12.73
N TYR A 116 -3.21 -17.78 -12.40
CA TYR A 116 -3.35 -16.45 -11.82
C TYR A 116 -3.90 -16.52 -10.41
N THR A 117 -2.99 -16.42 -9.43
CA THR A 117 -3.34 -16.45 -8.02
C THR A 117 -4.07 -15.19 -7.58
N GLN A 118 -4.88 -15.29 -6.54
CA GLN A 118 -5.63 -14.15 -5.98
C GLN A 118 -4.72 -12.97 -5.64
N THR A 119 -3.54 -13.20 -5.06
CA THR A 119 -2.60 -12.15 -4.69
C THR A 119 -2.03 -11.43 -5.90
N ARG A 120 -1.78 -12.14 -7.02
CA ARG A 120 -1.37 -11.54 -8.29
C ARG A 120 -2.47 -10.65 -8.85
N ILE A 121 -3.71 -11.13 -8.88
CA ILE A 121 -4.86 -10.36 -9.35
C ILE A 121 -5.02 -9.10 -8.50
N GLN A 122 -4.98 -9.19 -7.17
CA GLN A 122 -5.09 -8.03 -6.30
C GLN A 122 -4.01 -6.98 -6.58
N ARG A 123 -2.75 -7.37 -6.89
CA ARG A 123 -1.71 -6.43 -7.30
C ARG A 123 -2.05 -5.74 -8.62
N ILE A 124 -2.53 -6.49 -9.62
CA ILE A 124 -2.97 -5.92 -10.90
C ILE A 124 -4.08 -4.87 -10.68
N LEU A 125 -5.06 -5.19 -9.84
CA LEU A 125 -6.16 -4.28 -9.51
C LEU A 125 -5.68 -3.00 -8.81
N VAL A 126 -4.72 -3.12 -7.89
CA VAL A 126 -4.11 -1.95 -7.23
C VAL A 126 -3.28 -1.14 -8.23
N CYS A 127 -2.51 -1.78 -9.12
CA CYS A 127 -1.79 -1.07 -10.18
C CYS A 127 -2.74 -0.32 -11.12
N ALA A 128 -3.86 -0.93 -11.49
CA ALA A 128 -4.89 -0.26 -12.29
C ALA A 128 -5.46 0.96 -11.57
N LEU A 129 -5.82 0.81 -10.29
CA LEU A 129 -6.39 1.88 -9.46
C LEU A 129 -5.43 3.07 -9.32
N LEU A 130 -4.13 2.80 -9.19
CA LEU A 130 -3.09 3.82 -9.03
C LEU A 130 -2.50 4.30 -10.37
N GLY A 131 -2.94 3.77 -11.50
CA GLY A 131 -2.41 4.13 -12.82
C GLY A 131 -0.98 3.66 -13.07
N ILE A 132 -0.49 2.66 -12.33
CA ILE A 132 0.87 2.12 -12.47
C ILE A 132 0.92 1.18 -13.68
N ASN A 133 1.77 1.49 -14.65
CA ASN A 133 2.00 0.67 -15.83
C ASN A 133 3.39 -0.02 -15.83
N LYS A 134 3.67 -0.85 -16.84
CA LYS A 134 4.96 -1.56 -16.99
C LYS A 134 6.15 -0.59 -17.06
N LYS A 135 6.01 0.51 -17.80
CA LYS A 135 7.07 1.52 -17.93
C LYS A 135 7.43 2.15 -16.58
N MET A 136 6.43 2.54 -15.79
CA MET A 136 6.64 3.09 -14.43
C MET A 136 7.28 2.07 -13.50
N MET A 137 6.85 0.81 -13.56
CA MET A 137 7.44 -0.27 -12.77
C MET A 137 8.92 -0.49 -13.14
N ASP A 138 9.28 -0.46 -14.42
CA ASP A 138 10.67 -0.64 -14.86
C ASP A 138 11.53 0.59 -14.56
N MET A 139 10.96 1.79 -14.61
CA MET A 139 11.62 3.02 -14.17
C MET A 139 11.95 2.96 -12.68
N SER A 140 11.02 2.51 -11.84
CA SER A 140 11.23 2.41 -10.40
C SER A 140 12.35 1.44 -10.02
N LYS A 141 12.57 0.37 -10.81
CA LYS A 141 13.68 -0.57 -10.61
C LYS A 141 15.05 0.00 -10.96
N LYS A 142 15.09 0.95 -11.90
CA LYS A 142 16.34 1.57 -12.43
C LYS A 142 16.71 2.86 -11.73
N THR A 143 15.77 3.50 -11.06
CA THR A 143 15.98 4.78 -10.38
C THR A 143 16.47 4.54 -8.95
N ILE A 144 17.46 5.33 -8.52
CA ILE A 144 17.91 5.30 -7.11
C ILE A 144 16.71 5.72 -6.24
N PRO A 145 16.24 4.87 -5.33
CA PRO A 145 15.07 5.18 -4.53
C PRO A 145 15.33 6.34 -3.57
N TYR A 146 14.26 7.00 -3.17
CA TYR A 146 14.31 7.90 -2.01
C TYR A 146 13.98 7.12 -0.73
N VAL A 147 14.35 7.68 0.40
CA VAL A 147 14.03 7.15 1.74
C VAL A 147 13.09 8.14 2.42
N ARG A 148 11.82 7.76 2.61
CA ARG A 148 10.87 8.54 3.40
C ARG A 148 11.10 8.30 4.89
N VAL A 149 11.44 9.35 5.61
CA VAL A 149 11.56 9.31 7.06
C VAL A 149 10.19 9.59 7.67
N LEU A 150 9.58 8.55 8.26
CA LEU A 150 8.25 8.65 8.87
C LEU A 150 8.32 9.16 10.31
N GLY A 151 9.42 8.92 11.00
CA GLY A 151 9.64 9.38 12.35
C GLY A 151 11.00 8.95 12.88
N PHE A 152 11.43 9.58 13.97
CA PHE A 152 12.69 9.26 14.66
C PHE A 152 12.67 9.72 16.12
N ASN A 153 13.56 9.13 16.90
CA ASN A 153 13.95 9.59 18.24
C ASN A 153 15.34 10.27 18.19
N PRO A 154 15.91 10.79 19.30
CA PRO A 154 17.21 11.46 19.30
C PRO A 154 18.34 10.61 18.69
N LYS A 155 18.36 9.30 18.97
CA LYS A 155 19.35 8.38 18.36
C LYS A 155 19.14 8.23 16.85
N GLY A 156 17.89 8.14 16.42
CA GLY A 156 17.53 8.09 14.99
C GLY A 156 17.92 9.37 14.26
N ARG A 157 17.82 10.55 14.91
CA ARG A 157 18.28 11.83 14.33
C ARG A 157 19.79 11.82 14.06
N MET A 158 20.58 11.32 15.01
CA MET A 158 22.03 11.20 14.83
C MET A 158 22.36 10.24 13.68
N LEU A 159 21.66 9.09 13.62
CA LEU A 159 21.85 8.11 12.56
C LEU A 159 21.49 8.67 11.17
N ILE A 160 20.40 9.42 11.05
CA ILE A 160 20.01 10.08 9.80
C ILE A 160 21.11 11.03 9.32
N SER A 161 21.65 11.85 10.22
CA SER A 161 22.77 12.78 9.91
C SER A 161 23.99 12.02 9.42
N GLU A 162 24.36 10.93 10.09
CA GLU A 162 25.49 10.08 9.70
C GLU A 162 25.28 9.42 8.33
N ILE A 163 24.07 8.92 8.03
CA ILE A 163 23.74 8.32 6.73
C ILE A 163 23.90 9.36 5.62
N VAL A 164 23.39 10.57 5.81
CA VAL A 164 23.47 11.64 4.79
C VAL A 164 24.94 12.06 4.59
N ASN A 165 25.72 12.18 5.66
CA ASN A 165 27.14 12.55 5.57
C ASN A 165 27.95 11.50 4.81
N ARG A 166 27.72 10.21 5.07
CA ARG A 166 28.42 9.11 4.36
C ARG A 166 27.92 8.85 2.95
N ASN A 167 26.69 9.17 2.68
CA ASN A 167 26.03 8.95 1.38
C ASN A 167 25.34 10.23 0.89
N PRO A 168 26.08 11.24 0.38
CA PRO A 168 25.49 12.50 -0.11
C PRO A 168 24.50 12.32 -1.26
N LYS A 169 24.54 11.16 -1.94
CA LYS A 169 23.62 10.81 -3.04
C LYS A 169 22.28 10.21 -2.59
N VAL A 170 22.11 9.94 -1.28
CA VAL A 170 20.85 9.40 -0.79
C VAL A 170 19.77 10.47 -0.80
N ASN A 171 18.66 10.16 -1.45
CA ASN A 171 17.50 11.06 -1.48
C ASN A 171 16.68 10.86 -0.20
N MET A 172 16.96 11.66 0.84
CA MET A 172 16.25 11.58 2.11
C MET A 172 15.05 12.52 2.12
N VAL A 173 13.84 11.97 2.21
CA VAL A 173 12.59 12.76 2.23
C VAL A 173 12.10 12.87 3.68
N THR A 174 12.38 14.01 4.29
CA THR A 174 11.87 14.37 5.63
C THR A 174 10.63 15.25 5.56
N SER A 175 10.41 15.93 4.44
CA SER A 175 9.21 16.72 4.13
C SER A 175 8.94 16.55 2.65
N VAL A 176 7.76 16.03 2.33
CA VAL A 176 7.34 15.84 0.93
C VAL A 176 7.30 17.18 0.20
N LYS A 177 6.72 18.21 0.81
CA LYS A 177 6.64 19.56 0.24
C LYS A 177 8.03 20.08 -0.15
N LYS A 178 8.96 20.11 0.81
CA LYS A 178 10.32 20.61 0.54
C LYS A 178 11.05 19.79 -0.53
N PHE A 179 10.84 18.46 -0.51
CA PHE A 179 11.48 17.59 -1.49
C PHE A 179 10.95 17.84 -2.89
N VAL A 180 9.64 17.98 -3.09
CA VAL A 180 9.03 18.30 -4.39
C VAL A 180 9.50 19.65 -4.91
N ASP A 181 9.56 20.68 -4.04
CA ASP A 181 10.00 22.03 -4.42
C ASP A 181 11.48 22.07 -4.86
N GLN A 182 12.33 21.22 -4.31
CA GLN A 182 13.79 21.23 -4.52
C GLN A 182 14.28 20.17 -5.50
N ASN A 183 13.49 19.13 -5.77
CA ASN A 183 13.91 17.99 -6.58
C ASN A 183 13.91 18.33 -8.07
N LYS A 184 15.08 18.17 -8.71
CA LYS A 184 15.25 18.35 -10.16
C LYS A 184 15.19 17.05 -10.95
N ASN A 185 15.16 15.90 -10.29
CA ASN A 185 15.11 14.60 -10.93
C ASN A 185 13.65 14.22 -11.26
N LYS A 186 13.28 14.33 -12.55
CA LYS A 186 11.92 14.05 -13.02
C LYS A 186 11.45 12.62 -12.73
N GLN A 187 12.32 11.62 -12.89
CA GLN A 187 11.95 10.21 -12.63
C GLN A 187 11.64 9.97 -11.16
N LEU A 188 12.42 10.61 -10.29
CA LEU A 188 12.20 10.51 -8.85
C LEU A 188 10.92 11.24 -8.43
N ALA A 189 10.61 12.37 -9.07
CA ALA A 189 9.34 13.07 -8.87
C ALA A 189 8.15 12.21 -9.29
N GLU A 190 8.18 11.60 -10.48
CA GLU A 190 7.13 10.72 -10.96
C GLU A 190 6.86 9.52 -10.01
N ILE A 191 7.91 8.94 -9.42
CA ILE A 191 7.76 7.85 -8.44
C ILE A 191 7.13 8.37 -7.14
N LEU A 192 7.57 9.54 -6.67
CA LEU A 192 7.00 10.14 -5.45
C LEU A 192 5.55 10.58 -5.64
N ASP A 193 5.19 11.07 -6.82
CA ASP A 193 3.81 11.44 -7.15
C ASP A 193 2.86 10.24 -7.08
N ILE A 194 3.33 9.04 -7.48
CA ILE A 194 2.56 7.80 -7.30
C ILE A 194 2.37 7.48 -5.82
N ASP A 195 3.40 7.64 -5.00
CA ASP A 195 3.30 7.42 -3.54
C ASP A 195 2.32 8.38 -2.88
N ILE A 196 2.36 9.66 -3.26
CA ILE A 196 1.44 10.69 -2.77
C ILE A 196 0.01 10.35 -3.19
N PHE A 197 -0.19 10.04 -4.48
CA PHE A 197 -1.49 9.64 -5.01
C PHE A 197 -2.02 8.36 -4.34
N ALA A 198 -1.14 7.39 -4.05
CA ALA A 198 -1.53 6.19 -3.31
C ALA A 198 -2.05 6.51 -1.90
N THR A 199 -1.47 7.51 -1.24
CA THR A 199 -2.00 8.01 0.05
C THR A 199 -3.37 8.65 -0.14
N ASP A 200 -3.56 9.47 -1.17
CA ASP A 200 -4.85 10.11 -1.45
C ASP A 200 -5.94 9.07 -1.76
N VAL A 201 -5.62 8.08 -2.59
CA VAL A 201 -6.54 6.96 -2.87
C VAL A 201 -6.81 6.14 -1.59
N TYR A 202 -5.77 5.89 -0.76
CA TYR A 202 -5.96 5.17 0.50
C TYR A 202 -6.99 5.84 1.40
N THR A 203 -7.02 7.18 1.47
CA THR A 203 -7.97 7.91 2.31
C THR A 203 -9.43 7.75 1.85
N LEU A 204 -9.70 7.44 0.58
CA LEU A 204 -11.05 7.17 0.09
C LEU A 204 -11.73 5.99 0.81
N GLY A 205 -10.92 5.06 1.32
CA GLY A 205 -11.42 3.93 2.11
C GLY A 205 -11.76 4.27 3.56
N TYR A 206 -11.51 5.49 4.04
CA TYR A 206 -11.86 5.91 5.40
C TYR A 206 -13.39 5.98 5.57
N GLU A 207 -13.84 5.72 6.79
CA GLU A 207 -15.27 5.62 7.10
C GLU A 207 -15.93 7.01 7.24
N TYR A 208 -15.19 8.00 7.75
CA TYR A 208 -15.76 9.30 8.08
C TYR A 208 -15.19 10.43 7.21
N GLU A 209 -13.90 10.73 7.31
CA GLU A 209 -13.27 11.82 6.58
C GLU A 209 -12.19 11.32 5.63
N SER A 210 -12.37 11.57 4.34
CA SER A 210 -11.35 11.41 3.32
C SER A 210 -10.78 12.79 2.96
N LYS A 211 -9.45 12.93 3.07
CA LYS A 211 -8.74 14.16 2.67
C LYS A 211 -7.55 13.78 1.81
N ALA A 212 -7.42 14.45 0.67
CA ALA A 212 -6.21 14.38 -0.15
C ALA A 212 -5.07 15.20 0.46
N ASN A 213 -3.89 15.04 -0.10
CA ASN A 213 -2.68 15.80 0.25
C ASN A 213 -2.18 15.59 1.70
N LEU A 214 -2.49 14.46 2.32
CA LEU A 214 -2.01 14.16 3.67
C LEU A 214 -0.49 14.09 3.75
N ASP A 215 0.18 13.67 2.69
CA ASP A 215 1.64 13.59 2.63
C ASP A 215 2.32 14.96 2.66
N PHE A 216 1.62 16.03 2.27
CA PHE A 216 2.12 17.39 2.37
C PHE A 216 1.84 18.05 3.72
N THR A 217 0.83 17.58 4.45
CA THR A 217 0.35 18.20 5.69
C THR A 217 0.76 17.43 6.94
N ASN A 218 1.00 16.13 6.83
CA ASN A 218 1.42 15.31 7.96
C ASN A 218 2.89 15.55 8.31
N ASN A 219 3.15 15.86 9.57
CA ASN A 219 4.51 15.98 10.09
C ASN A 219 5.10 14.61 10.44
N MET A 220 6.43 14.53 10.42
CA MET A 220 7.15 13.37 10.95
C MET A 220 6.86 13.18 12.44
N ILE A 221 6.82 11.94 12.88
CA ILE A 221 6.65 11.59 14.28
C ILE A 221 8.01 11.71 14.99
N ILE A 222 8.12 12.64 15.92
CA ILE A 222 9.31 12.79 16.76
C ILE A 222 8.96 12.26 18.15
N THR A 223 9.69 11.28 18.62
CA THR A 223 9.54 10.71 19.97
C THR A 223 10.78 11.07 20.81
N ASN A 224 10.57 11.16 22.09
CA ASN A 224 11.64 11.38 23.08
C ASN A 224 12.46 10.10 23.30
#